data_3f88bb215a4503c8e084cf0d77149d84
#
_entry.id   3f88bb215a4503c8e084cf0d77149d84
#
_cell.length_a   1.000
_cell.length_b   1.000
_cell.length_c   1.000
_cell.angle_alpha   90.00
_cell.angle_beta   90.00
_cell.angle_gamma   90.00
#
_symmetry.space_group_name_H-M   'P 1'
#
loop_
_entity.id
_entity.type
_entity.pdbx_description
1 polymer ?
#
loop_
_entity_poly.entity_id
_entity_poly.type
_entity_poly.pdbx_seq_one_letter_code
_entity_poly.pdbx_strand_id
1 'polypeptide(L)'
;MSKFLFVVQGEGRGHLTQAISLFEILTSAGHQVVSVMVGMDNVNNLPAFFQERIKVKIDTYPAPSLVYGQTKAVKVWDTISTHLKKIGKYRKSVQFLAQKVEEHQPDVIVNFYDMICGLYAQFYRPTIPVVCIGHQYLLLHQSFISLPNKYIDRFLLNLNTRLTALNSTRKLALSFIQMPDDEAH
;
A
#
# COMPACT_ATOMS: atom_id res chain seq x y z
N MET A 1 -4.56 6.23 -23.68
CA MET A 1 -4.59 4.97 -22.90
C MET A 1 -3.35 4.98 -22.02
N SER A 2 -3.50 4.93 -20.70
CA SER A 2 -2.37 4.92 -19.75
C SER A 2 -2.22 3.54 -19.13
N LYS A 3 -0.97 3.20 -18.77
CA LYS A 3 -0.60 1.93 -18.12
C LYS A 3 -0.44 2.13 -16.62
N PHE A 4 -1.10 1.31 -15.83
CA PHE A 4 -1.06 1.36 -14.37
C PHE A 4 -0.42 0.10 -13.80
N LEU A 5 0.46 0.24 -12.82
CA LEU A 5 0.95 -0.85 -12.01
C LEU A 5 0.38 -0.68 -10.59
N PHE A 6 -0.29 -1.72 -10.08
CA PHE A 6 -0.85 -1.69 -8.73
C PHE A 6 0.08 -2.39 -7.75
N VAL A 7 0.25 -1.77 -6.60
CA VAL A 7 0.95 -2.34 -5.45
C VAL A 7 -0.02 -2.34 -4.27
N VAL A 8 -0.35 -3.50 -3.73
CA VAL A 8 -1.47 -3.69 -2.82
C VAL A 8 -1.01 -4.36 -1.54
N GLN A 9 -1.33 -3.79 -0.39
CA GLN A 9 -1.21 -4.47 0.89
C GLN A 9 -2.22 -5.61 0.96
N GLY A 10 -1.73 -6.85 1.01
CA GLY A 10 -2.55 -8.06 0.93
C GLY A 10 -3.19 -8.50 2.24
N GLU A 11 -2.77 -7.92 3.37
CA GLU A 11 -3.33 -8.24 4.66
C GLU A 11 -4.59 -7.42 4.94
N GLY A 12 -5.68 -8.13 5.15
CA GLY A 12 -7.02 -7.54 5.25
C GLY A 12 -7.70 -7.38 3.89
N ARG A 13 -9.03 -7.33 3.92
CA ARG A 13 -9.84 -7.27 2.68
C ARG A 13 -9.96 -5.86 2.10
N GLY A 14 -9.78 -4.81 2.92
CA GLY A 14 -10.07 -3.44 2.53
C GLY A 14 -9.26 -2.96 1.32
N HIS A 15 -7.93 -3.12 1.35
CA HIS A 15 -7.07 -2.68 0.25
C HIS A 15 -7.27 -3.50 -1.02
N LEU A 16 -7.52 -4.81 -0.87
CA LEU A 16 -7.83 -5.70 -1.99
C LEU A 16 -9.12 -5.28 -2.70
N THR A 17 -10.18 -4.95 -1.95
CA THR A 17 -11.45 -4.48 -2.55
C THR A 17 -11.31 -3.10 -3.19
N GLN A 18 -10.54 -2.19 -2.60
CA GLN A 18 -10.23 -0.90 -3.22
C GLN A 18 -9.49 -1.07 -4.56
N ALA A 19 -8.50 -1.98 -4.59
CA ALA A 19 -7.77 -2.30 -5.82
C ALA A 19 -8.68 -2.90 -6.90
N ILE A 20 -9.60 -3.80 -6.55
CA ILE A 20 -10.59 -4.33 -7.48
C ILE A 20 -11.46 -3.21 -8.07
N SER A 21 -12.01 -2.34 -7.21
CA SER A 21 -12.88 -1.26 -7.66
C SER A 21 -12.16 -0.32 -8.62
N LEU A 22 -10.92 0.08 -8.32
CA LEU A 22 -10.14 0.92 -9.23
C LEU A 22 -9.74 0.19 -10.50
N PHE A 23 -9.43 -1.11 -10.42
CA PHE A 23 -9.15 -1.95 -11.59
C PHE A 23 -10.33 -1.92 -12.59
N GLU A 24 -11.54 -2.11 -12.09
CA GLU A 24 -12.77 -2.09 -12.91
C GLU A 24 -13.03 -0.70 -13.50
N ILE A 25 -12.86 0.37 -12.73
CA ILE A 25 -13.01 1.75 -13.20
C ILE A 25 -12.02 2.06 -14.33
N LEU A 26 -10.74 1.76 -14.13
CA LEU A 26 -9.71 2.08 -15.12
C LEU A 26 -9.87 1.26 -16.39
N THR A 27 -10.18 -0.03 -16.29
CA THR A 27 -10.39 -0.88 -17.47
C THR A 27 -11.63 -0.46 -18.24
N SER A 28 -12.72 -0.10 -17.56
CA SER A 28 -13.94 0.42 -18.19
C SER A 28 -13.70 1.78 -18.87
N ALA A 29 -12.78 2.59 -18.36
CA ALA A 29 -12.38 3.86 -18.97
C ALA A 29 -11.34 3.71 -20.10
N GLY A 30 -10.99 2.48 -20.50
CA GLY A 30 -10.04 2.21 -21.59
C GLY A 30 -8.57 2.33 -21.21
N HIS A 31 -8.26 2.36 -19.92
CA HIS A 31 -6.88 2.29 -19.43
C HIS A 31 -6.45 0.82 -19.22
N GLN A 32 -5.15 0.59 -19.07
CA GLN A 32 -4.59 -0.74 -18.87
C GLN A 32 -3.93 -0.86 -17.49
N VAL A 33 -4.35 -1.84 -16.70
CA VAL A 33 -3.55 -2.29 -15.54
C VAL A 33 -2.61 -3.39 -16.04
N VAL A 34 -1.31 -3.11 -16.07
CA VAL A 34 -0.29 -3.99 -16.68
C VAL A 34 0.19 -5.09 -15.73
N SER A 35 0.16 -4.83 -14.43
CA SER A 35 0.54 -5.80 -13.38
C SER A 35 -0.09 -5.41 -12.05
N VAL A 36 -0.35 -6.41 -11.22
CA VAL A 36 -0.80 -6.24 -9.82
C VAL A 36 0.17 -6.99 -8.92
N MET A 37 0.79 -6.27 -7.99
CA MET A 37 1.72 -6.80 -7.02
C MET A 37 1.11 -6.77 -5.64
N VAL A 38 1.12 -7.89 -4.91
CA VAL A 38 0.49 -7.99 -3.59
C VAL A 38 1.53 -8.33 -2.53
N GLY A 39 1.74 -7.40 -1.62
CA GLY A 39 2.60 -7.56 -0.46
C GLY A 39 1.88 -8.24 0.70
N MET A 40 2.41 -9.36 1.20
CA MET A 40 1.83 -10.09 2.33
C MET A 40 2.89 -10.88 3.08
N ASP A 41 2.61 -11.21 4.34
CA ASP A 41 3.56 -11.99 5.14
C ASP A 41 3.63 -13.47 4.66
N ASN A 42 2.48 -14.04 4.32
CA ASN A 42 2.38 -15.38 3.70
C ASN A 42 1.87 -15.27 2.27
N VAL A 43 2.79 -15.31 1.33
CA VAL A 43 2.54 -15.16 -0.12
C VAL A 43 1.60 -16.21 -0.71
N ASN A 44 1.34 -17.32 -0.01
CA ASN A 44 0.45 -18.38 -0.49
C ASN A 44 -1.02 -18.16 -0.10
N ASN A 45 -1.33 -17.12 0.67
CA ASN A 45 -2.66 -16.88 1.21
C ASN A 45 -3.45 -15.81 0.46
N LEU A 46 -3.17 -15.60 -0.83
CA LEU A 46 -3.92 -14.63 -1.62
C LEU A 46 -5.38 -15.10 -1.76
N PRO A 47 -6.37 -14.27 -1.32
CA PRO A 47 -7.77 -14.66 -1.34
C PRO A 47 -8.30 -14.94 -2.76
N ALA A 48 -9.10 -16.00 -2.91
CA ALA A 48 -9.66 -16.43 -4.20
C ALA A 48 -10.49 -15.33 -4.86
N PHE A 49 -11.30 -14.57 -4.09
CA PHE A 49 -12.13 -13.50 -4.64
C PHE A 49 -11.29 -12.40 -5.34
N PHE A 50 -10.06 -12.17 -4.90
CA PHE A 50 -9.18 -11.20 -5.53
C PHE A 50 -8.63 -11.73 -6.85
N GLN A 51 -8.19 -12.99 -6.87
CA GLN A 51 -7.68 -13.66 -8.07
C GLN A 51 -8.77 -13.78 -9.16
N GLU A 52 -10.02 -14.00 -8.76
CA GLU A 52 -11.15 -14.11 -9.68
C GLU A 52 -11.51 -12.79 -10.37
N ARG A 53 -11.33 -11.65 -9.67
CA ARG A 53 -11.72 -10.32 -10.16
C ARG A 53 -10.61 -9.61 -10.92
N ILE A 54 -9.36 -9.82 -10.56
CA ILE A 54 -8.20 -9.24 -11.23
C ILE A 54 -7.82 -10.13 -12.42
N LYS A 55 -7.99 -9.63 -13.62
CA LYS A 55 -7.78 -10.39 -14.88
C LYS A 55 -6.40 -10.14 -15.51
N VAL A 56 -5.42 -9.76 -14.72
CA VAL A 56 -4.03 -9.60 -15.12
C VAL A 56 -3.14 -10.41 -14.19
N LYS A 57 -1.87 -10.57 -14.55
CA LYS A 57 -0.92 -11.27 -13.71
C LYS A 57 -0.82 -10.64 -12.33
N ILE A 58 -0.93 -11.47 -11.29
CA ILE A 58 -0.73 -11.08 -9.90
C ILE A 58 0.58 -11.71 -9.43
N ASP A 59 1.52 -10.89 -9.02
CA ASP A 59 2.75 -11.32 -8.37
C ASP A 59 2.66 -11.04 -6.86
N THR A 60 3.06 -12.01 -6.02
CA THR A 60 3.07 -11.85 -4.56
C THR A 60 4.50 -11.74 -4.03
N TYR A 61 4.70 -11.00 -2.94
CA TYR A 61 6.01 -10.82 -2.33
C TYR A 61 5.91 -10.59 -0.81
N PRO A 62 6.96 -10.91 -0.03
CA PRO A 62 7.00 -10.63 1.40
C PRO A 62 6.97 -9.12 1.69
N ALA A 63 6.00 -8.65 2.45
CA ALA A 63 5.87 -7.27 2.90
C ALA A 63 5.77 -7.17 4.43
N PRO A 64 6.18 -6.03 5.02
CA PRO A 64 5.95 -5.78 6.42
C PRO A 64 4.46 -5.66 6.73
N SER A 65 4.05 -6.25 7.85
CA SER A 65 2.71 -6.12 8.41
C SER A 65 2.77 -5.77 9.88
N LEU A 66 1.73 -5.13 10.41
CA LEU A 66 1.63 -4.88 11.84
C LEU A 66 1.21 -6.17 12.56
N VAL A 67 1.98 -6.57 13.57
CA VAL A 67 1.64 -7.71 14.42
C VAL A 67 0.63 -7.25 15.49
N TYR A 68 -0.60 -7.76 15.41
CA TYR A 68 -1.66 -7.48 16.37
C TYR A 68 -1.72 -8.53 17.47
N GLY A 69 -1.92 -8.10 18.72
CA GLY A 69 -2.22 -8.99 19.83
C GLY A 69 -3.66 -9.50 19.80
N GLN A 70 -4.01 -10.40 20.74
CA GLN A 70 -5.38 -10.93 20.89
C GLN A 70 -6.43 -9.83 21.13
N THR A 71 -6.05 -8.71 21.75
CA THR A 71 -6.88 -7.52 21.97
C THR A 71 -6.86 -6.53 20.79
N LYS A 72 -6.33 -6.91 19.63
CA LYS A 72 -6.08 -6.04 18.47
C LYS A 72 -5.13 -4.85 18.73
N ALA A 73 -4.47 -4.80 19.88
CA ALA A 73 -3.38 -3.84 20.13
C ALA A 73 -2.11 -4.30 19.41
N VAL A 74 -1.33 -3.33 18.89
CA VAL A 74 -0.07 -3.61 18.21
C VAL A 74 0.97 -4.07 19.23
N LYS A 75 1.56 -5.24 19.00
CA LYS A 75 2.69 -5.74 19.79
C LYS A 75 4.00 -5.14 19.28
N VAL A 76 4.41 -4.03 19.87
CA VAL A 76 5.54 -3.20 19.40
C VAL A 76 6.83 -3.99 19.30
N TRP A 77 7.24 -4.65 20.37
CA TRP A 77 8.51 -5.40 20.42
C TRP A 77 8.52 -6.61 19.49
N ASP A 78 7.40 -7.34 19.42
CA ASP A 78 7.27 -8.47 18.50
C ASP A 78 7.30 -7.99 17.04
N THR A 79 6.66 -6.85 16.75
CA THR A 79 6.70 -6.23 15.42
C THR A 79 8.11 -5.84 15.04
N ILE A 80 8.83 -5.10 15.89
CA ILE A 80 10.20 -4.65 15.61
C ILE A 80 11.14 -5.84 15.41
N SER A 81 11.14 -6.82 16.35
CA SER A 81 12.05 -7.97 16.27
C SER A 81 11.80 -8.84 15.04
N THR A 82 10.53 -9.02 14.67
CA THR A 82 10.12 -9.78 13.48
C THR A 82 10.59 -9.09 12.21
N HIS A 83 10.41 -7.77 12.12
CA HIS A 83 10.80 -7.03 10.91
C HIS A 83 12.32 -6.90 10.77
N LEU A 84 13.08 -6.75 11.86
CA LEU A 84 14.53 -6.76 11.82
C LEU A 84 15.10 -8.06 11.20
N LYS A 85 14.54 -9.20 11.58
CA LYS A 85 14.93 -10.52 11.01
C LYS A 85 14.58 -10.66 9.52
N LYS A 86 13.60 -9.90 9.04
CA LYS A 86 13.08 -9.98 7.66
C LYS A 86 13.64 -8.88 6.74
N ILE A 87 14.51 -7.97 7.20
CA ILE A 87 15.03 -6.85 6.40
C ILE A 87 15.61 -7.31 5.05
N GLY A 88 16.38 -8.40 5.03
CA GLY A 88 16.93 -8.96 3.79
C GLY A 88 15.85 -9.40 2.79
N LYS A 89 14.70 -9.90 3.29
CA LYS A 89 13.55 -10.26 2.44
C LYS A 89 12.90 -9.01 1.87
N TYR A 90 12.70 -7.98 2.69
CA TYR A 90 12.09 -6.72 2.25
C TYR A 90 12.94 -5.97 1.22
N ARG A 91 14.28 -6.00 1.37
CA ARG A 91 15.18 -5.48 0.34
C ARG A 91 14.99 -6.20 -1.00
N LYS A 92 14.86 -7.53 -1.00
CA LYS A 92 14.55 -8.31 -2.22
C LYS A 92 13.19 -7.95 -2.79
N SER A 93 12.18 -7.70 -1.95
CA SER A 93 10.85 -7.25 -2.39
C SER A 93 10.90 -5.89 -3.07
N VAL A 94 11.66 -4.93 -2.54
CA VAL A 94 11.88 -3.61 -3.18
C VAL A 94 12.58 -3.77 -4.54
N GLN A 95 13.61 -4.62 -4.64
CA GLN A 95 14.30 -4.91 -5.90
C GLN A 95 13.36 -5.59 -6.91
N PHE A 96 12.51 -6.51 -6.45
CA PHE A 96 11.52 -7.18 -7.28
C PHE A 96 10.48 -6.18 -7.83
N LEU A 97 10.00 -5.24 -7.01
CA LEU A 97 9.14 -4.18 -7.49
C LEU A 97 9.84 -3.30 -8.53
N ALA A 98 11.10 -2.93 -8.30
CA ALA A 98 11.88 -2.15 -9.27
C ALA A 98 11.99 -2.87 -10.61
N GLN A 99 12.29 -4.17 -10.60
CA GLN A 99 12.33 -5.00 -11.81
C GLN A 99 10.98 -5.02 -12.53
N LYS A 100 9.86 -5.12 -11.80
CA LYS A 100 8.51 -5.10 -12.42
C LYS A 100 8.15 -3.75 -13.01
N VAL A 101 8.56 -2.66 -12.39
CA VAL A 101 8.39 -1.32 -12.98
C VAL A 101 9.20 -1.18 -14.27
N GLU A 102 10.43 -1.67 -14.29
CA GLU A 102 11.26 -1.68 -15.49
C GLU A 102 10.69 -2.59 -16.59
N GLU A 103 10.20 -3.78 -16.24
CA GLU A 103 9.60 -4.73 -17.18
C GLU A 103 8.33 -4.19 -17.86
N HIS A 104 7.44 -3.58 -17.07
CA HIS A 104 6.12 -3.17 -17.54
C HIS A 104 6.03 -1.73 -18.04
N GLN A 105 7.01 -0.87 -17.69
CA GLN A 105 7.05 0.55 -18.05
C GLN A 105 5.68 1.24 -17.84
N PRO A 106 5.14 1.24 -16.60
CA PRO A 106 3.85 1.88 -16.31
C PRO A 106 3.98 3.40 -16.37
N ASP A 107 2.87 4.09 -16.69
CA ASP A 107 2.78 5.54 -16.62
C ASP A 107 2.51 6.02 -15.18
N VAL A 108 1.88 5.18 -14.37
CA VAL A 108 1.51 5.48 -12.97
C VAL A 108 1.64 4.22 -12.11
N ILE A 109 2.22 4.36 -10.92
CA ILE A 109 2.15 3.36 -9.86
C ILE A 109 1.05 3.77 -8.88
N VAL A 110 0.11 2.85 -8.60
CA VAL A 110 -0.92 3.04 -7.59
C VAL A 110 -0.62 2.16 -6.38
N ASN A 111 -0.39 2.80 -5.26
CA ASN A 111 -0.07 2.14 -3.99
C ASN A 111 -1.30 2.09 -3.06
N PHE A 112 -1.82 0.89 -2.82
CA PHE A 112 -2.87 0.63 -1.84
C PHE A 112 -2.25 0.26 -0.48
N TYR A 113 -1.64 1.26 0.16
CA TYR A 113 -1.11 1.18 1.52
C TYR A 113 0.03 0.16 1.74
N ASP A 114 0.79 -0.18 0.71
CA ASP A 114 1.94 -1.09 0.81
C ASP A 114 3.24 -0.35 1.15
N MET A 115 3.96 -0.84 2.17
CA MET A 115 5.20 -0.22 2.65
C MET A 115 6.37 -0.44 1.67
N ILE A 116 6.42 -1.57 0.97
CA ILE A 116 7.49 -1.86 -0.01
C ILE A 116 7.44 -0.84 -1.15
N CYS A 117 6.22 -0.42 -1.55
CA CYS A 117 6.06 0.64 -2.53
C CYS A 117 6.59 1.99 -2.03
N GLY A 118 6.32 2.36 -0.77
CA GLY A 118 6.90 3.57 -0.17
C GLY A 118 8.43 3.52 -0.11
N LEU A 119 9.00 2.38 0.28
CA LEU A 119 10.45 2.18 0.29
C LEU A 119 11.04 2.22 -1.13
N TYR A 120 10.36 1.62 -2.11
CA TYR A 120 10.76 1.72 -3.51
C TYR A 120 10.79 3.18 -3.97
N ALA A 121 9.72 3.93 -3.74
CA ALA A 121 9.64 5.34 -4.12
C ALA A 121 10.75 6.18 -3.46
N GLN A 122 11.09 5.90 -2.21
CA GLN A 122 12.16 6.59 -1.47
C GLN A 122 13.56 6.29 -2.02
N PHE A 123 13.86 5.03 -2.32
CA PHE A 123 15.23 4.63 -2.68
C PHE A 123 15.50 4.73 -4.18
N TYR A 124 14.52 4.45 -5.02
CA TYR A 124 14.67 4.46 -6.48
C TYR A 124 14.24 5.79 -7.11
N ARG A 125 13.42 6.61 -6.41
CA ARG A 125 12.95 7.93 -6.88
C ARG A 125 12.46 7.90 -8.32
N PRO A 126 11.44 7.07 -8.64
CA PRO A 126 10.96 6.95 -10.00
C PRO A 126 10.48 8.30 -10.54
N THR A 127 10.68 8.53 -11.84
CA THR A 127 10.18 9.74 -12.53
C THR A 127 8.68 9.70 -12.77
N ILE A 128 8.08 8.49 -12.79
CA ILE A 128 6.64 8.29 -12.93
C ILE A 128 5.94 8.56 -11.61
N PRO A 129 4.70 9.08 -11.63
CA PRO A 129 3.96 9.37 -10.42
C PRO A 129 3.62 8.10 -9.61
N VAL A 130 3.79 8.21 -8.29
CA VAL A 130 3.35 7.23 -7.30
C VAL A 130 2.17 7.81 -6.54
N VAL A 131 0.98 7.25 -6.77
CA VAL A 131 -0.27 7.70 -6.15
C VAL A 131 -0.67 6.72 -5.06
N CYS A 132 -0.77 7.19 -3.83
CA CYS A 132 -1.18 6.39 -2.69
C CYS A 132 -2.69 6.52 -2.45
N ILE A 133 -3.40 5.39 -2.29
CA ILE A 133 -4.86 5.37 -2.07
C ILE A 133 -5.16 4.54 -0.81
N GLY A 134 -5.97 5.09 0.10
CA GLY A 134 -6.41 4.38 1.29
C GLY A 134 -7.09 5.28 2.32
N HIS A 135 -7.99 4.73 3.10
CA HIS A 135 -8.67 5.47 4.17
C HIS A 135 -7.72 5.81 5.34
N GLN A 136 -6.64 5.05 5.52
CA GLN A 136 -5.65 5.32 6.57
C GLN A 136 -4.90 6.64 6.36
N TYR A 137 -4.85 7.17 5.13
CA TYR A 137 -4.25 8.49 4.88
C TYR A 137 -5.02 9.63 5.54
N LEU A 138 -6.28 9.41 5.95
CA LEU A 138 -7.02 10.35 6.81
C LEU A 138 -6.31 10.62 8.15
N LEU A 139 -5.53 9.67 8.67
CA LEU A 139 -4.74 9.86 9.90
C LEU A 139 -3.69 10.96 9.78
N LEU A 140 -3.28 11.29 8.56
CA LEU A 140 -2.31 12.35 8.27
C LEU A 140 -3.00 13.69 8.01
N HIS A 141 -4.31 13.73 7.81
CA HIS A 141 -5.07 14.93 7.49
C HIS A 141 -5.23 15.83 8.73
N GLN A 142 -4.99 17.15 8.57
CA GLN A 142 -5.01 18.12 9.68
C GLN A 142 -6.35 18.19 10.41
N SER A 143 -7.46 18.08 9.66
CA SER A 143 -8.83 18.13 10.22
C SER A 143 -9.31 16.80 10.78
N PHE A 144 -8.51 15.73 10.74
CA PHE A 144 -8.92 14.43 11.25
C PHE A 144 -8.80 14.39 12.77
N ILE A 145 -9.95 14.31 13.45
CA ILE A 145 -10.02 14.20 14.90
C ILE A 145 -9.57 12.81 15.33
N SER A 146 -8.49 12.79 16.06
CA SER A 146 -7.86 11.57 16.54
C SER A 146 -8.63 10.89 17.66
N LEU A 147 -8.69 9.56 17.59
CA LEU A 147 -9.21 8.72 18.67
C LEU A 147 -8.41 8.91 19.97
N PRO A 148 -9.09 9.09 21.12
CA PRO A 148 -8.42 9.26 22.41
C PRO A 148 -7.78 7.95 22.91
N ASN A 149 -6.69 8.09 23.68
CA ASN A 149 -6.15 7.14 24.67
C ASN A 149 -5.22 6.00 24.24
N LYS A 150 -4.62 5.99 23.04
CA LYS A 150 -3.56 5.00 22.72
C LYS A 150 -2.39 5.67 21.99
N TYR A 151 -1.60 6.44 22.69
CA TYR A 151 -0.50 7.22 22.11
C TYR A 151 0.50 6.37 21.31
N ILE A 152 0.85 5.19 21.82
CA ILE A 152 1.81 4.29 21.15
C ILE A 152 1.22 3.68 19.88
N ASP A 153 0.00 3.16 19.95
CA ASP A 153 -0.69 2.56 18.78
C ASP A 153 -0.88 3.62 17.70
N ARG A 154 -1.26 4.84 18.08
CA ARG A 154 -1.39 5.98 17.18
C ARG A 154 -0.07 6.36 16.54
N PHE A 155 1.01 6.44 17.32
CA PHE A 155 2.35 6.74 16.80
C PHE A 155 2.76 5.71 15.76
N LEU A 156 2.60 4.42 16.05
CA LEU A 156 2.94 3.32 15.13
C LEU A 156 2.09 3.33 13.87
N LEU A 157 0.78 3.58 13.98
CA LEU A 157 -0.10 3.72 12.83
C LEU A 157 0.31 4.90 11.96
N ASN A 158 0.56 6.06 12.55
CA ASN A 158 1.03 7.24 11.81
C ASN A 158 2.39 6.98 11.15
N LEU A 159 3.33 6.35 11.87
CA LEU A 159 4.62 5.98 11.31
C LEU A 159 4.45 5.03 10.12
N ASN A 160 3.67 3.98 10.28
CA ASN A 160 3.37 3.04 9.19
C ASN A 160 2.72 3.76 8.00
N THR A 161 1.73 4.61 8.24
CA THR A 161 1.07 5.40 7.18
C THR A 161 2.05 6.30 6.43
N ARG A 162 2.98 6.96 7.15
CA ARG A 162 4.03 7.75 6.52
C ARG A 162 5.00 6.90 5.71
N LEU A 163 5.37 5.72 6.22
CA LEU A 163 6.27 4.79 5.53
C LEU A 163 5.65 4.23 4.24
N THR A 164 4.34 3.99 4.21
CA THR A 164 3.66 3.55 2.98
C THR A 164 3.59 4.63 1.90
N ALA A 165 3.72 5.91 2.28
CA ALA A 165 3.61 7.05 1.36
C ALA A 165 4.92 7.84 1.19
N LEU A 166 6.07 7.23 1.52
CA LEU A 166 7.38 7.86 1.31
C LEU A 166 7.56 8.25 -0.15
N ASN A 167 7.97 9.50 -0.37
CA ASN A 167 8.26 10.06 -1.69
C ASN A 167 7.14 9.82 -2.73
N SER A 168 5.87 9.70 -2.27
CA SER A 168 4.71 9.62 -3.16
C SER A 168 4.39 10.97 -3.77
N THR A 169 3.88 10.97 -5.00
CA THR A 169 3.46 12.18 -5.71
C THR A 169 2.16 12.74 -5.14
N ARG A 170 1.21 11.86 -4.81
CA ARG A 170 -0.08 12.23 -4.23
C ARG A 170 -0.60 11.17 -3.25
N LYS A 171 -1.37 11.61 -2.27
CA LYS A 171 -2.08 10.77 -1.29
C LYS A 171 -3.58 11.04 -1.43
N LEU A 172 -4.33 10.02 -1.79
CA LEU A 172 -5.79 10.08 -1.91
C LEU A 172 -6.42 9.37 -0.71
N ALA A 173 -6.89 10.14 0.24
CA ALA A 173 -7.57 9.63 1.43
C ALA A 173 -9.03 9.34 1.11
N LEU A 174 -9.45 8.09 1.30
CA LEU A 174 -10.84 7.70 1.12
C LEU A 174 -11.64 8.06 2.38
N SER A 175 -12.67 8.90 2.21
CA SER A 175 -13.56 9.36 3.27
C SER A 175 -15.02 9.15 2.91
N PHE A 176 -15.87 8.88 3.92
CA PHE A 176 -17.32 8.85 3.77
C PHE A 176 -17.97 10.24 3.87
N ILE A 177 -17.19 11.24 4.25
CA ILE A 177 -17.61 12.65 4.33
C ILE A 177 -16.71 13.48 3.44
N GLN A 178 -17.26 14.55 2.88
CA GLN A 178 -16.46 15.51 2.13
C GLN A 178 -15.50 16.24 3.09
N MET A 179 -14.23 16.22 2.76
CA MET A 179 -13.19 16.93 3.49
C MET A 179 -12.46 17.87 2.52
N PRO A 180 -11.97 19.02 2.97
CA PRO A 180 -11.13 19.88 2.14
C PRO A 180 -9.84 19.16 1.78
N ASP A 181 -9.23 19.53 0.66
CA ASP A 181 -7.90 19.05 0.32
C ASP A 181 -6.87 19.61 1.33
N ASP A 182 -5.94 18.75 1.73
CA ASP A 182 -4.84 19.13 2.61
C ASP A 182 -3.57 19.31 1.76
N GLU A 183 -3.25 20.56 1.42
CA GLU A 183 -2.09 20.90 0.59
C GLU A 183 -0.74 20.66 1.29
N ALA A 184 -0.73 20.38 2.58
CA ALA A 184 0.50 20.23 3.37
C ALA A 184 1.14 18.83 3.23
N HIS A 185 0.53 17.92 2.43
CA HIS A 185 1.03 16.52 2.34
C HIS A 185 0.98 15.97 0.91
#